data_e6d61764dff9b348db0bc76e0bf226fb
#
_entry.id   e6d61764dff9b348db0bc76e0bf226fb
#
_cell.length_a   1.000
_cell.length_b   1.000
_cell.length_c   1.000
_cell.angle_alpha   90.00
_cell.angle_beta   90.00
_cell.angle_gamma   90.00
#
_symmetry.space_group_name_H-M   'P 1'
#
loop_
_entity.id
_entity.type
_entity.pdbx_description
1 polymer ?
#
loop_
_entity_poly.entity_id
_entity_poly.type
_entity_poly.pdbx_seq_one_letter_code
_entity_poly.pdbx_strand_id
1 'polypeptide(L)'
;MKRPQADFVRRLADIAWAHSGDKGDMVNLGVVVHDEADYALLLREVTEQRVLEHFKDICRGEVRRYELPNLHAINLVLTQILDGGPMRSLRLDPQGKTLGDSLLIMALEDQSDPASKSTPGR
;
A
#
# COMPACT_ATOMS: atom_id res chain seq x y z
N MET A 1 10.97 -9.86 27.68
CA MET A 1 10.32 -9.84 27.32
C MET A 1 10.30 -9.57 26.07
N LYS A 2 10.07 -9.83 25.43
CA LYS A 2 10.01 -9.63 24.32
C LYS A 2 8.90 -9.43 23.79
N ARG A 3 8.09 -9.13 24.33
CA ARG A 3 6.94 -8.89 23.97
C ARG A 3 6.82 -7.88 23.02
N PRO A 4 7.41 -6.74 22.98
CA PRO A 4 7.24 -5.72 21.98
C PRO A 4 7.52 -6.22 20.60
N GLN A 5 8.44 -7.10 20.43
CA GLN A 5 8.67 -7.59 19.13
C GLN A 5 7.58 -8.45 18.64
N ALA A 6 6.93 -9.17 19.52
CA ALA A 6 5.85 -10.02 19.11
C ALA A 6 4.67 -9.23 18.58
N ASP A 7 4.53 -7.99 19.03
CA ASP A 7 3.42 -7.17 18.60
C ASP A 7 3.74 -6.31 17.39
N PHE A 8 4.96 -6.28 16.94
CA PHE A 8 5.31 -5.42 15.83
C PHE A 8 5.04 -6.12 14.52
N VAL A 9 4.36 -5.44 13.64
CA VAL A 9 4.13 -5.93 12.30
C VAL A 9 4.57 -4.84 11.34
N ARG A 10 5.49 -5.15 10.46
CA ARG A 10 5.98 -4.21 9.48
C ARG A 10 4.94 -4.04 8.39
N ARG A 11 4.56 -2.84 8.11
CA ARG A 11 3.50 -2.55 7.16
C ARG A 11 4.00 -1.61 6.06
N LEU A 12 3.23 -1.49 5.01
CA LEU A 12 3.61 -0.63 3.90
C LEU A 12 3.86 0.80 4.37
N ALA A 13 3.11 1.27 5.35
CA ALA A 13 3.30 2.62 5.87
C ALA A 13 4.71 2.85 6.41
N ASP A 14 5.40 1.80 6.77
CA ASP A 14 6.75 1.94 7.31
C ASP A 14 7.77 2.30 6.23
N ILE A 15 7.45 2.08 4.98
CA ILE A 15 8.39 2.37 3.91
C ILE A 15 7.85 3.33 2.86
N ALA A 16 6.58 3.72 2.93
CA ALA A 16 5.99 4.49 1.83
C ALA A 16 4.86 5.38 2.29
N TRP A 17 4.59 6.39 1.46
CA TRP A 17 3.39 7.18 1.57
C TRP A 17 2.45 6.75 0.45
N ALA A 18 1.16 7.00 0.61
CA ALA A 18 0.19 6.72 -0.44
C ALA A 18 -0.89 7.78 -0.43
N HIS A 19 -1.42 8.05 -1.60
CA HIS A 19 -2.59 8.91 -1.67
C HIS A 19 -3.46 8.40 -2.81
N SER A 20 -4.72 8.70 -2.74
CA SER A 20 -5.67 8.17 -3.70
C SER A 20 -6.48 9.26 -4.35
N GLY A 21 -6.89 9.02 -5.57
CA GLY A 21 -7.84 9.82 -6.27
C GLY A 21 -8.84 8.89 -6.92
N ASP A 22 -10.05 9.31 -7.09
CA ASP A 22 -11.04 8.46 -7.70
C ASP A 22 -11.80 9.17 -8.78
N LYS A 23 -12.32 8.39 -9.70
CA LYS A 23 -13.00 8.91 -10.83
C LYS A 23 -14.03 7.89 -11.18
N GLY A 24 -15.25 8.08 -10.73
CA GLY A 24 -16.32 7.12 -10.96
C GLY A 24 -16.01 5.83 -10.20
N ASP A 25 -15.96 4.74 -10.91
CA ASP A 25 -15.69 3.46 -10.28
C ASP A 25 -14.22 3.06 -10.38
N MET A 26 -13.36 4.01 -10.71
CA MET A 26 -11.94 3.75 -10.83
C MET A 26 -11.18 4.52 -9.75
N VAL A 27 -10.22 3.88 -9.15
CA VAL A 27 -9.41 4.51 -8.13
C VAL A 27 -7.95 4.41 -8.52
N ASN A 28 -7.22 5.48 -8.27
CA ASN A 28 -5.83 5.61 -8.59
C ASN A 28 -5.08 5.78 -7.28
N LEU A 29 -4.13 4.90 -7.02
CA LEU A 29 -3.34 4.98 -5.79
C LEU A 29 -1.89 5.24 -6.15
N GLY A 30 -1.37 6.39 -5.73
CA GLY A 30 0.04 6.68 -5.90
C GLY A 30 0.78 6.28 -4.64
N VAL A 31 1.88 5.55 -4.79
CA VAL A 31 2.66 5.08 -3.66
C VAL A 31 4.11 5.44 -3.89
N VAL A 32 4.71 6.18 -2.97
CA VAL A 32 6.09 6.61 -3.11
C VAL A 32 6.85 6.26 -1.84
N VAL A 33 8.06 5.72 -1.99
CA VAL A 33 8.83 5.31 -0.83
C VAL A 33 9.40 6.51 -0.09
N HIS A 34 9.58 6.35 1.22
CA HIS A 34 10.23 7.36 2.03
C HIS A 34 11.72 7.48 1.69
N ASP A 35 12.34 6.36 1.35
CA ASP A 35 13.76 6.30 1.08
C ASP A 35 13.93 5.53 -0.22
N GLU A 36 14.66 6.11 -1.17
CA GLU A 36 14.83 5.45 -2.46
C GLU A 36 15.43 4.05 -2.33
N ALA A 37 16.17 3.80 -1.25
CA ALA A 37 16.74 2.47 -1.04
C ALA A 37 15.65 1.40 -0.86
N ASP A 38 14.43 1.81 -0.55
CA ASP A 38 13.34 0.87 -0.36
C ASP A 38 12.51 0.66 -1.62
N TYR A 39 12.91 1.24 -2.73
CA TYR A 39 12.09 1.13 -3.94
C TYR A 39 12.02 -0.33 -4.42
N ALA A 40 13.13 -1.05 -4.37
CA ALA A 40 13.11 -2.46 -4.77
C ALA A 40 12.18 -3.27 -3.87
N LEU A 41 12.16 -2.95 -2.59
CA LEU A 41 11.27 -3.62 -1.66
C LEU A 41 9.81 -3.30 -2.00
N LEU A 42 9.53 -2.03 -2.31
CA LEU A 42 8.20 -1.64 -2.72
C LEU A 42 7.72 -2.47 -3.92
N LEU A 43 8.57 -2.59 -4.92
CA LEU A 43 8.20 -3.32 -6.13
C LEU A 43 7.95 -4.79 -5.85
N ARG A 44 8.69 -5.36 -4.92
CA ARG A 44 8.53 -6.75 -4.59
C ARG A 44 7.27 -6.99 -3.75
N GLU A 45 6.95 -6.05 -2.87
CA GLU A 45 5.85 -6.25 -1.94
C GLU A 45 4.49 -5.83 -2.49
N VAL A 46 4.43 -4.80 -3.29
CA VAL A 46 3.15 -4.26 -3.73
C VAL A 46 2.89 -4.70 -5.16
N THR A 47 2.52 -5.96 -5.29
CA THR A 47 2.20 -6.54 -6.59
C THR A 47 0.72 -6.36 -6.87
N GLU A 48 0.37 -6.47 -8.14
CA GLU A 48 -1.04 -6.36 -8.51
C GLU A 48 -1.88 -7.39 -7.78
N GLN A 49 -1.36 -8.59 -7.62
CA GLN A 49 -2.09 -9.64 -6.98
C GLN A 49 -2.32 -9.36 -5.50
N ARG A 50 -1.30 -8.88 -4.81
CA ARG A 50 -1.45 -8.59 -3.39
C ARG A 50 -2.40 -7.44 -3.16
N VAL A 51 -2.37 -6.44 -4.04
CA VAL A 51 -3.28 -5.31 -3.91
C VAL A 51 -4.71 -5.75 -4.18
N LEU A 52 -4.91 -6.59 -5.18
CA LEU A 52 -6.24 -7.09 -5.47
C LEU A 52 -6.77 -7.89 -4.29
N GLU A 53 -5.93 -8.69 -3.69
CA GLU A 53 -6.33 -9.47 -2.53
C GLU A 53 -6.70 -8.55 -1.36
N HIS A 54 -5.93 -7.48 -1.19
CA HIS A 54 -6.17 -6.55 -0.09
C HIS A 54 -7.53 -5.86 -0.23
N PHE A 55 -7.93 -5.58 -1.46
CA PHE A 55 -9.19 -4.87 -1.71
C PHE A 55 -10.27 -5.79 -2.29
N LYS A 56 -10.16 -7.09 -2.08
CA LYS A 56 -11.04 -8.03 -2.77
C LYS A 56 -12.51 -7.82 -2.46
N ASP A 57 -12.82 -7.26 -1.30
CA ASP A 57 -14.22 -7.06 -0.94
C ASP A 57 -14.86 -5.90 -1.68
N ILE A 58 -14.06 -5.01 -2.23
CA ILE A 58 -14.62 -3.83 -2.88
C ILE A 58 -14.18 -3.67 -4.34
N CYS A 59 -13.14 -4.35 -4.77
CA CYS A 59 -12.66 -4.24 -6.14
C CYS A 59 -13.09 -5.47 -6.92
N ARG A 60 -13.96 -5.26 -7.88
CA ARG A 60 -14.46 -6.34 -8.72
C ARG A 60 -13.76 -6.41 -10.05
N GLY A 61 -12.93 -5.45 -10.37
CA GLY A 61 -12.23 -5.42 -11.64
C GLY A 61 -10.80 -5.85 -11.51
N GLU A 62 -9.91 -5.05 -12.01
CA GLU A 62 -8.50 -5.36 -12.07
C GLU A 62 -7.68 -4.37 -11.31
N VAL A 63 -6.47 -4.78 -10.98
CA VAL A 63 -5.45 -3.88 -10.46
C VAL A 63 -4.32 -3.88 -11.47
N ARG A 64 -3.91 -2.69 -11.90
CA ARG A 64 -2.77 -2.54 -12.77
C ARG A 64 -1.74 -1.70 -12.06
N ARG A 65 -0.50 -2.09 -12.17
CA ARG A 65 0.60 -1.35 -11.54
C ARG A 65 1.49 -0.75 -12.60
N TYR A 66 1.77 0.52 -12.47
CA TYR A 66 2.68 1.23 -13.37
C TYR A 66 3.85 1.71 -12.54
N GLU A 67 5.06 1.43 -12.99
CA GLU A 67 6.25 1.81 -12.25
C GLU A 67 6.70 3.18 -12.70
N LEU A 68 7.10 3.99 -11.73
CA LEU A 68 7.59 5.35 -11.98
C LEU A 68 8.97 5.45 -11.36
N PRO A 69 9.97 4.81 -11.96
CA PRO A 69 11.30 4.71 -11.33
C PRO A 69 11.94 6.05 -11.03
N ASN A 70 11.72 7.05 -11.88
CA ASN A 70 12.33 8.33 -11.63
C ASN A 70 11.81 8.99 -10.38
N LEU A 71 10.64 8.60 -9.92
CA LEU A 71 10.04 9.15 -8.74
C LEU A 71 10.11 8.19 -7.57
N HIS A 72 10.70 7.03 -7.77
CA HIS A 72 10.74 5.95 -6.77
C HIS A 72 9.34 5.66 -6.28
N ALA A 73 8.43 5.51 -7.23
CA ALA A 73 7.01 5.39 -6.95
C ALA A 73 6.35 4.39 -7.88
N ILE A 74 5.14 4.01 -7.55
CA ILE A 74 4.28 3.24 -8.44
C ILE A 74 2.92 3.88 -8.43
N ASN A 75 2.17 3.61 -9.47
CA ASN A 75 0.80 4.04 -9.57
C ASN A 75 -0.06 2.80 -9.76
N LEU A 76 -1.04 2.64 -8.91
CA LEU A 76 -1.96 1.51 -8.99
C LEU A 76 -3.30 2.01 -9.47
N VAL A 77 -3.86 1.32 -10.45
CA VAL A 77 -5.18 1.67 -10.95
C VAL A 77 -6.10 0.48 -10.67
N LEU A 78 -7.14 0.74 -9.89
CA LEU A 78 -8.12 -0.27 -9.53
C LEU A 78 -9.42 0.06 -10.23
N THR A 79 -10.00 -0.91 -10.91
CA THR A 79 -11.22 -0.68 -11.66
C THR A 79 -12.38 -1.41 -11.03
N GLN A 80 -13.59 -0.97 -11.38
CA GLN A 80 -14.83 -1.58 -10.90
C GLN A 80 -14.88 -1.63 -9.39
N ILE A 81 -14.58 -0.50 -8.79
CA ILE A 81 -14.68 -0.36 -7.35
C ILE A 81 -16.15 -0.16 -7.03
N LEU A 82 -16.62 -0.88 -6.02
CA LEU A 82 -18.03 -0.78 -5.65
C LEU A 82 -18.34 0.62 -5.16
N ASP A 83 -19.42 1.17 -5.68
CA ASP A 83 -19.83 2.50 -5.32
C ASP A 83 -20.95 2.35 -4.32
N GLY A 84 -20.83 2.93 -3.17
CA GLY A 84 -21.77 2.75 -2.09
C GLY A 84 -21.30 1.59 -1.23
N GLY A 85 -22.02 1.27 -0.21
CA GLY A 85 -21.64 0.21 0.68
C GLY A 85 -20.24 0.41 1.25
N PRO A 86 -19.45 -0.63 1.34
CA PRO A 86 -18.14 -0.52 1.98
C PRO A 86 -17.23 0.48 1.30
N MET A 87 -17.32 0.57 0.00
CA MET A 87 -16.48 1.49 -0.73
C MET A 87 -16.77 2.92 -0.34
N ARG A 88 -18.04 3.25 -0.31
CA ARG A 88 -18.44 4.58 0.06
C ARG A 88 -18.05 4.88 1.50
N SER A 89 -18.19 3.89 2.37
CA SER A 89 -17.81 4.09 3.75
C SER A 89 -16.35 4.42 3.89
N LEU A 90 -15.51 3.76 3.13
CA LEU A 90 -14.10 4.03 3.20
C LEU A 90 -13.77 5.43 2.76
N ARG A 91 -14.46 5.92 1.71
CA ARG A 91 -14.19 7.25 1.25
C ARG A 91 -14.64 8.32 2.19
N LEU A 92 -15.73 8.04 2.90
CA LEU A 92 -16.35 9.05 3.74
C LEU A 92 -16.10 8.81 5.21
N ASP A 93 -15.12 8.03 5.55
CA ASP A 93 -14.78 7.74 6.92
C ASP A 93 -14.57 9.06 7.66
N PRO A 94 -15.25 9.25 8.77
CA PRO A 94 -15.10 10.52 9.49
C PRO A 94 -13.70 10.80 9.96
N GLN A 95 -12.88 9.77 10.04
CA GLN A 95 -11.50 9.98 10.44
C GLN A 95 -10.62 10.33 9.26
N GLY A 96 -11.19 10.46 8.07
CA GLY A 96 -10.43 10.87 6.91
C GLY A 96 -9.66 9.76 6.23
N LYS A 97 -10.05 8.53 6.48
CA LYS A 97 -9.34 7.44 5.84
C LYS A 97 -9.73 7.30 4.39
N THR A 98 -8.76 6.99 3.57
CA THR A 98 -8.98 6.81 2.15
C THR A 98 -8.52 5.42 1.77
N LEU A 99 -8.67 5.07 0.50
CA LEU A 99 -8.15 3.79 0.04
C LEU A 99 -6.63 3.75 0.11
N GLY A 100 -5.99 4.91 -0.06
CA GLY A 100 -4.54 4.96 0.14
C GLY A 100 -4.17 4.63 1.55
N ASP A 101 -4.91 5.17 2.52
CA ASP A 101 -4.65 4.86 3.93
C ASP A 101 -4.87 3.38 4.19
N SER A 102 -5.89 2.80 3.58
CA SER A 102 -6.14 1.39 3.75
C SER A 102 -5.00 0.54 3.19
N LEU A 103 -4.47 0.94 2.04
CA LEU A 103 -3.36 0.21 1.47
C LEU A 103 -2.15 0.23 2.39
N LEU A 104 -1.91 1.34 3.06
CA LEU A 104 -0.72 1.49 3.90
C LEU A 104 -0.71 0.56 5.09
N ILE A 105 -1.85 0.02 5.50
CA ILE A 105 -1.84 -0.92 6.60
C ILE A 105 -1.58 -2.36 6.16
N MET A 106 -1.39 -2.57 4.87
CA MET A 106 -1.06 -3.91 4.38
C MET A 106 0.26 -4.36 4.95
N ALA A 107 0.28 -5.56 5.52
CA ALA A 107 1.51 -6.08 6.10
C ALA A 107 2.48 -6.46 5.00
N LEU A 108 3.75 -6.21 5.22
CA LEU A 108 4.77 -6.66 4.28
C LEU A 108 5.06 -8.13 4.53
N GLU A 109 5.41 -8.84 3.48
CA GLU A 109 5.85 -10.21 3.66
C GLU A 109 7.22 -10.24 4.30
N ASP A 110 8.04 -9.27 3.93
CA ASP A 110 9.38 -9.16 4.49
C ASP A 110 9.29 -8.45 5.83
N GLN A 111 9.39 -9.19 6.90
CA GLN A 111 9.29 -8.65 8.25
C GLN A 111 10.66 -8.47 8.88
N SER A 112 11.67 -8.25 8.05
CA SER A 112 13.01 -8.05 8.56
C SER A 112 13.07 -6.84 9.46
N ASP A 113 13.94 -6.92 10.44
CA ASP A 113 14.19 -5.81 11.33
C ASP A 113 14.76 -4.66 10.53
N PRO A 114 14.17 -3.47 10.59
CA PRO A 114 14.73 -2.33 9.87
C PRO A 114 16.18 -2.06 10.23
N ALA A 115 16.57 -2.37 11.44
CA ALA A 115 17.93 -2.13 11.83
C ALA A 115 18.89 -3.03 11.07
N SER A 116 18.49 -4.25 10.75
CA SER A 116 19.40 -5.09 10.01
C SER A 116 19.53 -4.62 8.58
N LYS A 117 18.53 -3.91 8.08
CA LYS A 117 18.64 -3.38 6.77
C LYS A 117 19.62 -2.26 6.70
N SER A 118 19.70 -1.48 7.72
CA SER A 118 20.55 -0.33 7.69
C SER A 118 22.00 -0.68 7.97
N THR A 119 22.27 -1.87 8.42
CA THR A 119 23.61 -2.10 8.68
C THR A 119 24.29 -2.59 7.53
N PRO A 120 24.23 -2.66 6.68
CA PRO A 120 24.87 -3.10 5.70
C PRO A 120 25.88 -2.57 5.39
N GLY A 121 25.95 -2.16 5.38
CA GLY A 121 26.62 -1.64 5.15
C GLY A 121 27.44 -2.08 5.06
N ARG A 122 27.12 -2.25 5.49
CA ARG A 122 27.69 -2.58 5.61
C ARG A 122 28.03 -2.86 4.91
#